data_8f06a9a56d5e00520c484ab1a69da8bd
#
_entry.id   8f06a9a56d5e00520c484ab1a69da8bd
#
_cell.length_a   1.000
_cell.length_b   1.000
_cell.length_c   1.000
_cell.angle_alpha   90.00
_cell.angle_beta   90.00
_cell.angle_gamma   90.00
#
_symmetry.space_group_name_H-M   'P 1'
#
loop_
_entity.id
_entity.type
_entity.pdbx_description
1 polymer ?
#
loop_
_entity_poly.entity_id
_entity_poly.type
_entity_poly.pdbx_seq_one_letter_code
_entity_poly.pdbx_strand_id
1 'polypeptide(L)'
;MVSTGLHKNERLGLVTNHSGLDAHLDQNLDILRKNGYRIGCLFAPEHGLYGDHPDGLSVPSRQHDELQVHSLYGDRTSPSPESLAGLDRLVFDIQDIGCRYYTYMSTMLLSMEAAAKAGIPFTVLDRPNPLGGLAVEGNLPSPGHLSFVCGANVAIRHGMTLGEIARMVASEKGLPEPEIVRMEGWRRHMYWEDTGRPWVPTSPAASTTEMAFLYPGTCLLEGTNVSEGRGTATPFTTVGAPWIDGRKLASTLRALDLPGVLIRPTFFTPSSGKHEGTQCQGVQFHVVDRHKLAPVELGVRLLFALRDTFPEFRVRERPPGSHYSLDLLSGGTALSEALLAGASPDSLLATWQKEAREFDDKRQQYLLYR
;
A
#
# COMPACT_ATOMS: atom_id res chain seq x y z
N MET A 1 8.64 29.14 -0.71
CA MET A 1 7.34 28.89 -1.37
C MET A 1 7.63 28.00 -2.57
N VAL A 2 7.31 26.73 -2.48
CA VAL A 2 7.37 25.83 -3.64
C VAL A 2 6.38 26.39 -4.66
N SER A 3 6.81 26.58 -5.91
CA SER A 3 5.90 26.87 -7.02
C SER A 3 5.07 25.60 -7.24
N THR A 4 3.87 25.57 -6.67
CA THR A 4 3.03 24.34 -6.64
C THR A 4 2.36 24.07 -7.99
N GLY A 5 2.54 24.90 -9.02
CA GLY A 5 1.74 24.81 -10.25
C GLY A 5 0.23 25.06 -10.04
N LEU A 6 -0.22 25.09 -8.78
CA LEU A 6 -1.62 25.37 -8.43
C LEU A 6 -1.92 26.87 -8.50
N HIS A 7 -3.04 27.22 -9.09
CA HIS A 7 -3.49 28.61 -9.19
C HIS A 7 -4.64 28.90 -8.22
N LYS A 8 -4.55 30.04 -7.51
CA LYS A 8 -5.53 30.40 -6.47
C LYS A 8 -6.93 30.70 -7.00
N ASN A 9 -7.04 31.02 -8.28
CA ASN A 9 -8.33 31.23 -8.96
C ASN A 9 -9.01 29.93 -9.39
N GLU A 10 -8.28 28.81 -9.41
CA GLU A 10 -8.85 27.50 -9.72
C GLU A 10 -9.72 26.97 -8.57
N ARG A 11 -10.82 26.30 -8.92
CA ARG A 11 -11.64 25.53 -8.00
C ARG A 11 -11.15 24.08 -7.96
N LEU A 12 -10.52 23.70 -6.86
CA LEU A 12 -9.83 22.42 -6.70
C LEU A 12 -10.75 21.35 -6.11
N GLY A 13 -10.75 20.15 -6.68
CA GLY A 13 -11.12 18.92 -5.98
C GLY A 13 -9.88 18.35 -5.28
N LEU A 14 -9.98 17.96 -4.03
CA LEU A 14 -8.85 17.42 -3.29
C LEU A 14 -9.11 15.97 -2.89
N VAL A 15 -8.31 15.05 -3.44
CA VAL A 15 -8.27 13.62 -3.03
C VAL A 15 -7.28 13.51 -1.87
N THR A 16 -7.80 13.31 -0.66
CA THR A 16 -6.99 13.35 0.57
C THR A 16 -7.60 12.55 1.70
N ASN A 17 -6.82 12.37 2.75
CA ASN A 17 -7.24 11.87 4.05
C ASN A 17 -6.38 12.47 5.17
N HIS A 18 -6.52 11.97 6.40
CA HIS A 18 -5.78 12.39 7.59
C HIS A 18 -4.25 12.30 7.47
N SER A 19 -3.70 11.57 6.49
CA SER A 19 -2.25 11.45 6.26
C SER A 19 -1.69 12.57 5.37
N GLY A 20 -2.55 13.42 4.81
CA GLY A 20 -2.19 14.59 4.01
C GLY A 20 -1.68 15.75 4.88
N LEU A 21 -0.50 15.59 5.49
CA LEU A 21 0.06 16.48 6.50
C LEU A 21 1.35 17.15 6.03
N ASP A 22 1.64 18.34 6.55
CA ASP A 22 2.94 18.99 6.40
C ASP A 22 3.95 18.53 7.47
N ALA A 23 5.09 19.23 7.58
CA ALA A 23 6.12 18.92 8.57
C ALA A 23 5.73 19.28 10.02
N HIS A 24 4.72 20.09 10.21
CA HIS A 24 4.18 20.51 11.50
C HIS A 24 2.93 19.72 11.89
N LEU A 25 2.53 18.74 11.07
CA LEU A 25 1.32 17.93 11.18
C LEU A 25 0.04 18.75 10.95
N ASP A 26 0.14 19.88 10.26
CA ASP A 26 -1.03 20.62 9.80
C ASP A 26 -1.65 19.93 8.57
N GLN A 27 -2.98 19.87 8.53
CA GLN A 27 -3.74 19.26 7.44
C GLN A 27 -3.58 20.04 6.13
N ASN A 28 -3.37 19.34 5.04
CA ASN A 28 -3.24 19.93 3.70
C ASN A 28 -4.46 20.80 3.31
N LEU A 29 -5.66 20.40 3.70
CA LEU A 29 -6.89 21.18 3.47
C LEU A 29 -6.79 22.56 4.13
N ASP A 30 -6.38 22.61 5.40
CA ASP A 30 -6.27 23.85 6.15
C ASP A 30 -5.16 24.75 5.60
N ILE A 31 -4.02 24.11 5.22
CA ILE A 31 -2.90 24.81 4.60
C ILE A 31 -3.32 25.45 3.27
N LEU A 32 -4.02 24.70 2.42
CA LEU A 32 -4.49 25.22 1.13
C LEU A 32 -5.48 26.37 1.31
N ARG A 33 -6.48 26.22 2.20
CA ARG A 33 -7.46 27.27 2.52
C ARG A 33 -6.78 28.54 3.08
N LYS A 34 -5.87 28.38 4.07
CA LYS A 34 -5.12 29.49 4.68
C LYS A 34 -4.27 30.24 3.66
N ASN A 35 -3.79 29.55 2.62
CA ASN A 35 -3.03 30.17 1.54
C ASN A 35 -3.91 30.70 0.40
N GLY A 36 -5.24 30.68 0.53
CA GLY A 36 -6.19 31.29 -0.39
C GLY A 36 -6.57 30.44 -1.60
N TYR A 37 -6.34 29.11 -1.56
CA TYR A 37 -6.83 28.18 -2.57
C TYR A 37 -8.32 27.90 -2.37
N ARG A 38 -9.05 27.73 -3.45
CA ARG A 38 -10.50 27.49 -3.46
C ARG A 38 -10.75 25.98 -3.57
N ILE A 39 -11.14 25.34 -2.47
CA ILE A 39 -11.50 23.92 -2.46
C ILE A 39 -13.00 23.79 -2.75
N GLY A 40 -13.34 23.03 -3.80
CA GLY A 40 -14.73 22.81 -4.24
C GLY A 40 -15.38 21.61 -3.56
N CYS A 41 -14.65 20.52 -3.40
CA CYS A 41 -15.07 19.31 -2.69
C CYS A 41 -13.86 18.47 -2.31
N LEU A 42 -14.10 17.45 -1.48
CA LEU A 42 -13.10 16.46 -1.06
C LEU A 42 -13.46 15.08 -1.61
N PHE A 43 -12.44 14.26 -1.83
CA PHE A 43 -12.56 12.86 -2.19
C PHE A 43 -11.76 12.03 -1.18
N ALA A 44 -12.42 11.09 -0.51
CA ALA A 44 -11.82 10.28 0.54
C ALA A 44 -11.57 8.85 0.04
N PRO A 45 -10.35 8.29 0.21
CA PRO A 45 -10.02 6.92 -0.16
C PRO A 45 -10.61 5.89 0.82
N GLU A 46 -10.19 4.63 0.69
CA GLU A 46 -10.37 3.60 1.73
C GLU A 46 -10.01 4.17 3.12
N HIS A 47 -10.67 3.74 4.15
CA HIS A 47 -10.62 4.26 5.53
C HIS A 47 -11.22 5.66 5.73
N GLY A 48 -11.67 6.34 4.68
CA GLY A 48 -12.31 7.65 4.78
C GLY A 48 -11.37 8.83 5.01
N LEU A 49 -11.96 10.02 5.13
CA LEU A 49 -11.21 11.26 5.32
C LEU A 49 -10.38 11.27 6.60
N TYR A 50 -10.87 10.65 7.66
CA TYR A 50 -10.23 10.65 8.98
C TYR A 50 -9.42 9.39 9.27
N GLY A 51 -9.43 8.39 8.37
CA GLY A 51 -8.73 7.13 8.57
C GLY A 51 -9.33 6.24 9.65
N ASP A 52 -10.60 6.44 9.98
CA ASP A 52 -11.30 5.83 11.12
C ASP A 52 -12.17 4.60 10.75
N HIS A 53 -12.30 4.30 9.45
CA HIS A 53 -13.05 3.14 8.98
C HIS A 53 -12.17 1.90 8.90
N PRO A 54 -12.67 0.74 9.38
CA PRO A 54 -11.97 -0.53 9.25
C PRO A 54 -11.69 -0.93 7.80
N ASP A 55 -10.70 -1.81 7.60
CA ASP A 55 -10.32 -2.34 6.30
C ASP A 55 -11.49 -3.03 5.60
N GLY A 56 -11.61 -2.82 4.29
CA GLY A 56 -12.58 -3.52 3.45
C GLY A 56 -14.05 -3.12 3.65
N LEU A 57 -14.35 -2.19 4.55
CA LEU A 57 -15.71 -1.68 4.74
C LEU A 57 -15.99 -0.45 3.88
N SER A 58 -17.19 -0.39 3.31
CA SER A 58 -17.65 0.76 2.53
C SER A 58 -17.60 2.03 3.35
N VAL A 59 -17.07 3.10 2.75
CA VAL A 59 -16.96 4.43 3.36
C VAL A 59 -18.11 5.31 2.84
N PRO A 60 -19.01 5.79 3.70
CA PRO A 60 -20.09 6.67 3.24
C PRO A 60 -19.56 8.04 2.86
N SER A 61 -20.15 8.64 1.84
CA SER A 61 -19.99 10.08 1.57
C SER A 61 -20.58 10.90 2.71
N ARG A 62 -19.94 12.02 3.07
CA ARG A 62 -20.32 12.86 4.20
C ARG A 62 -20.06 14.34 3.90
N GLN A 63 -20.36 15.20 4.85
CA GLN A 63 -19.91 16.60 4.85
C GLN A 63 -18.75 16.78 5.84
N HIS A 64 -17.83 17.65 5.48
CA HIS A 64 -16.78 18.17 6.33
C HIS A 64 -16.79 19.68 6.21
N ASP A 65 -17.19 20.36 7.28
CA ASP A 65 -17.56 21.77 7.26
C ASP A 65 -18.63 22.04 6.16
N GLU A 66 -18.31 22.96 5.24
CA GLU A 66 -19.16 23.32 4.10
C GLU A 66 -18.89 22.47 2.84
N LEU A 67 -17.89 21.56 2.88
CA LEU A 67 -17.48 20.78 1.74
C LEU A 67 -18.17 19.41 1.68
N GLN A 68 -18.63 19.04 0.49
CA GLN A 68 -19.03 17.66 0.21
C GLN A 68 -17.78 16.76 0.16
N VAL A 69 -17.82 15.65 0.90
CA VAL A 69 -16.82 14.58 0.85
C VAL A 69 -17.40 13.40 0.08
N HIS A 70 -16.84 13.13 -1.09
CA HIS A 70 -17.19 11.97 -1.91
C HIS A 70 -16.33 10.78 -1.53
N SER A 71 -16.95 9.64 -1.22
CA SER A 71 -16.21 8.40 -0.99
C SER A 71 -15.71 7.82 -2.32
N LEU A 72 -14.46 7.36 -2.31
CA LEU A 72 -13.82 6.58 -3.38
C LEU A 72 -13.57 5.12 -2.94
N TYR A 73 -14.37 4.61 -1.98
CA TYR A 73 -14.27 3.22 -1.55
C TYR A 73 -15.64 2.63 -1.19
N GLY A 74 -15.94 1.48 -1.75
CA GLY A 74 -17.22 0.78 -1.64
C GLY A 74 -17.96 0.79 -2.97
N ASP A 75 -19.11 1.46 -3.04
CA ASP A 75 -19.96 1.49 -4.23
C ASP A 75 -19.27 2.18 -5.43
N ARG A 76 -18.33 3.06 -5.16
CA ARG A 76 -17.53 3.78 -6.17
C ARG A 76 -16.07 3.81 -5.75
N THR A 77 -15.19 3.62 -6.75
CA THR A 77 -13.73 3.65 -6.56
C THR A 77 -13.06 4.79 -7.32
N SER A 78 -13.85 5.63 -7.99
CA SER A 78 -13.36 6.80 -8.75
C SER A 78 -14.33 7.97 -8.64
N PRO A 79 -13.86 9.22 -8.82
CA PRO A 79 -14.72 10.38 -8.93
C PRO A 79 -15.75 10.21 -10.07
N SER A 80 -17.01 10.58 -9.81
CA SER A 80 -18.04 10.59 -10.85
C SER A 80 -18.00 11.89 -11.67
N PRO A 81 -18.54 11.91 -12.91
CA PRO A 81 -18.62 13.13 -13.69
C PRO A 81 -19.34 14.28 -12.97
N GLU A 82 -20.38 13.95 -12.18
CA GLU A 82 -21.15 14.93 -11.42
C GLU A 82 -20.31 15.54 -10.28
N SER A 83 -19.47 14.72 -9.61
CA SER A 83 -18.60 15.19 -8.53
C SER A 83 -17.42 16.03 -9.04
N LEU A 84 -17.05 15.89 -10.31
CA LEU A 84 -16.01 16.68 -10.98
C LEU A 84 -16.57 17.96 -11.64
N ALA A 85 -17.90 18.09 -11.76
CA ALA A 85 -18.51 19.22 -12.45
C ALA A 85 -18.17 20.56 -11.78
N GLY A 86 -17.68 21.50 -12.59
CA GLY A 86 -17.29 22.85 -12.13
C GLY A 86 -15.99 22.89 -11.31
N LEU A 87 -15.21 21.80 -11.28
CA LEU A 87 -13.82 21.83 -10.83
C LEU A 87 -12.91 22.23 -12.00
N ASP A 88 -11.88 23.00 -11.69
CA ASP A 88 -10.86 23.38 -12.67
C ASP A 88 -9.67 22.43 -12.65
N ARG A 89 -9.46 21.71 -11.53
CA ARG A 89 -8.35 20.77 -11.33
C ARG A 89 -8.68 19.75 -10.25
N LEU A 90 -8.15 18.54 -10.39
CA LEU A 90 -8.16 17.53 -9.34
C LEU A 90 -6.74 17.37 -8.77
N VAL A 91 -6.61 17.45 -7.44
CA VAL A 91 -5.34 17.36 -6.72
C VAL A 91 -5.35 16.11 -5.85
N PHE A 92 -4.28 15.36 -5.88
CA PHE A 92 -4.06 14.18 -5.02
C PHE A 92 -2.97 14.46 -3.98
N ASP A 93 -3.25 14.21 -2.72
CA ASP A 93 -2.32 14.38 -1.62
C ASP A 93 -2.60 13.43 -0.46
N ILE A 94 -2.03 12.23 -0.53
CA ILE A 94 -2.15 11.15 0.47
C ILE A 94 -0.78 10.48 0.64
N GLN A 95 -0.41 10.15 1.89
CA GLN A 95 0.79 9.35 2.17
C GLN A 95 0.53 7.87 1.90
N ASP A 96 1.31 7.29 1.00
CA ASP A 96 1.34 5.85 0.69
C ASP A 96 2.41 5.12 1.52
N ILE A 97 2.40 3.77 1.49
CA ILE A 97 3.41 2.95 2.17
C ILE A 97 4.42 2.27 1.23
N GLY A 98 4.33 2.48 -0.08
CA GLY A 98 5.31 1.96 -1.05
C GLY A 98 5.08 0.51 -1.49
N CYS A 99 3.88 0.00 -1.36
CA CYS A 99 3.51 -1.37 -1.70
C CYS A 99 2.35 -1.43 -2.70
N ARG A 100 2.45 -2.28 -3.75
CA ARG A 100 1.50 -2.38 -4.86
C ARG A 100 0.04 -2.55 -4.42
N TYR A 101 -0.23 -3.36 -3.41
CA TYR A 101 -1.59 -3.65 -2.95
C TYR A 101 -2.10 -2.71 -1.86
N TYR A 102 -1.36 -1.64 -1.56
CA TYR A 102 -1.89 -0.57 -0.75
C TYR A 102 -2.75 0.34 -1.63
N THR A 103 -4.04 0.44 -1.31
CA THR A 103 -5.09 0.89 -2.23
C THR A 103 -5.04 2.37 -2.64
N TYR A 104 -4.23 3.18 -1.95
CA TYR A 104 -4.12 4.61 -2.28
C TYR A 104 -3.51 4.87 -3.66
N MET A 105 -2.61 3.98 -4.13
CA MET A 105 -2.12 4.01 -5.50
C MET A 105 -3.28 3.83 -6.49
N SER A 106 -4.15 2.85 -6.27
CA SER A 106 -5.30 2.60 -7.16
C SER A 106 -6.30 3.76 -7.14
N THR A 107 -6.57 4.32 -5.94
CA THR A 107 -7.40 5.52 -5.80
C THR A 107 -6.82 6.70 -6.60
N MET A 108 -5.51 6.92 -6.55
CA MET A 108 -4.83 7.96 -7.34
C MET A 108 -5.01 7.73 -8.84
N LEU A 109 -4.72 6.52 -9.31
CA LEU A 109 -4.77 6.19 -10.75
C LEU A 109 -6.18 6.31 -11.32
N LEU A 110 -7.19 5.81 -10.60
CA LEU A 110 -8.59 5.94 -11.00
C LEU A 110 -9.07 7.40 -10.96
N SER A 111 -8.56 8.21 -10.03
CA SER A 111 -8.84 9.64 -9.97
C SER A 111 -8.20 10.39 -11.15
N MET A 112 -6.96 10.04 -11.52
CA MET A 112 -6.28 10.58 -12.70
C MET A 112 -7.03 10.26 -13.99
N GLU A 113 -7.49 9.02 -14.15
CA GLU A 113 -8.30 8.61 -15.31
C GLU A 113 -9.65 9.36 -15.37
N ALA A 114 -10.30 9.56 -14.22
CA ALA A 114 -11.54 10.32 -14.15
C ALA A 114 -11.34 11.79 -14.51
N ALA A 115 -10.26 12.42 -14.03
CA ALA A 115 -9.87 13.78 -14.38
C ALA A 115 -9.61 13.92 -15.89
N ALA A 116 -8.86 12.99 -16.48
CA ALA A 116 -8.57 12.96 -17.92
C ALA A 116 -9.86 12.84 -18.76
N LYS A 117 -10.81 11.97 -18.36
CA LYS A 117 -12.13 11.85 -19.00
C LYS A 117 -12.98 13.12 -18.89
N ALA A 118 -12.85 13.83 -17.77
CA ALA A 118 -13.55 15.10 -17.54
C ALA A 118 -12.86 16.32 -18.20
N GLY A 119 -11.67 16.11 -18.80
CA GLY A 119 -10.89 17.18 -19.44
C GLY A 119 -10.30 18.19 -18.46
N ILE A 120 -10.12 17.82 -17.19
CA ILE A 120 -9.48 18.68 -16.17
C ILE A 120 -8.08 18.18 -15.83
N PRO A 121 -7.12 19.09 -15.52
CA PRO A 121 -5.77 18.72 -15.10
C PRO A 121 -5.77 17.91 -13.80
N PHE A 122 -4.79 16.99 -13.70
CA PHE A 122 -4.53 16.21 -12.49
C PHE A 122 -3.15 16.56 -11.92
N THR A 123 -3.10 16.85 -10.62
CA THR A 123 -1.86 17.22 -9.93
C THR A 123 -1.62 16.28 -8.75
N VAL A 124 -0.40 15.76 -8.62
CA VAL A 124 0.04 14.98 -7.45
C VAL A 124 0.97 15.84 -6.61
N LEU A 125 0.61 16.10 -5.35
CA LEU A 125 1.54 16.60 -4.35
C LEU A 125 2.32 15.41 -3.83
N ASP A 126 3.53 15.20 -4.37
CA ASP A 126 4.26 13.96 -4.18
C ASP A 126 4.81 13.80 -2.76
N ARG A 127 4.86 12.55 -2.27
CA ARG A 127 5.25 12.22 -0.91
C ARG A 127 6.32 11.13 -0.89
N PRO A 128 7.15 11.06 0.20
CA PRO A 128 8.19 10.05 0.33
C PRO A 128 7.62 8.64 0.24
N ASN A 129 8.32 7.77 -0.50
CA ASN A 129 8.12 6.34 -0.34
C ASN A 129 8.81 5.90 0.96
N PRO A 130 8.09 5.44 1.99
CA PRO A 130 8.68 5.11 3.29
C PRO A 130 9.60 3.89 3.24
N LEU A 131 9.47 3.05 2.20
CA LEU A 131 10.32 1.89 1.97
C LEU A 131 11.59 2.22 1.17
N GLY A 132 11.85 3.51 0.93
CA GLY A 132 12.92 3.97 0.06
C GLY A 132 12.64 3.74 -1.42
N GLY A 133 13.54 4.20 -2.27
CA GLY A 133 13.39 4.15 -3.72
C GLY A 133 14.40 3.24 -4.44
N LEU A 134 15.34 2.61 -3.72
CA LEU A 134 16.38 1.78 -4.35
C LEU A 134 15.94 0.35 -4.58
N ALA A 135 15.37 -0.30 -3.57
CA ALA A 135 14.98 -1.71 -3.64
C ALA A 135 13.67 -1.90 -4.40
N VAL A 136 13.68 -2.93 -5.26
CA VAL A 136 12.51 -3.44 -6.00
C VAL A 136 12.40 -4.93 -5.71
N GLU A 137 11.22 -5.38 -5.28
CA GLU A 137 10.98 -6.77 -4.91
C GLU A 137 9.61 -7.26 -5.36
N GLY A 138 9.53 -8.56 -5.58
CA GLY A 138 8.30 -9.25 -5.94
C GLY A 138 8.03 -9.26 -7.43
N ASN A 139 6.93 -9.91 -7.80
CA ASN A 139 6.53 -10.10 -9.19
C ASN A 139 5.86 -8.88 -9.80
N LEU A 140 5.74 -8.92 -11.12
CA LEU A 140 4.78 -8.12 -11.88
C LEU A 140 3.42 -8.82 -11.96
N PRO A 141 2.31 -8.09 -12.09
CA PRO A 141 1.01 -8.69 -12.33
C PRO A 141 0.97 -9.44 -13.66
N SER A 142 0.39 -10.62 -13.64
CA SER A 142 0.09 -11.38 -14.86
C SER A 142 -0.97 -10.64 -15.70
N PRO A 143 -0.96 -10.79 -17.03
CA PRO A 143 -1.99 -10.21 -17.90
C PRO A 143 -3.40 -10.55 -17.41
N GLY A 144 -4.27 -9.53 -17.32
CA GLY A 144 -5.66 -9.69 -16.86
C GLY A 144 -5.85 -9.74 -15.33
N HIS A 145 -4.79 -9.61 -14.52
CA HIS A 145 -4.87 -9.65 -13.05
C HIS A 145 -4.78 -8.26 -12.37
N LEU A 146 -4.91 -7.19 -13.15
CA LEU A 146 -5.06 -5.86 -12.54
C LEU A 146 -6.40 -5.78 -11.79
N SER A 147 -6.38 -5.17 -10.62
CA SER A 147 -7.53 -5.02 -9.73
C SER A 147 -7.37 -3.79 -8.85
N PHE A 148 -8.33 -3.53 -7.95
CA PHE A 148 -8.20 -2.41 -7.02
C PHE A 148 -7.02 -2.57 -6.03
N VAL A 149 -6.65 -3.80 -5.67
CA VAL A 149 -5.45 -4.09 -4.86
C VAL A 149 -4.21 -4.38 -5.74
N CYS A 150 -4.30 -4.17 -7.04
CA CYS A 150 -3.21 -4.34 -8.00
C CYS A 150 -3.43 -3.37 -9.17
N GLY A 151 -3.40 -2.06 -8.89
CA GLY A 151 -3.86 -1.00 -9.80
C GLY A 151 -2.91 -0.69 -10.96
N ALA A 152 -1.66 -1.13 -10.90
CA ALA A 152 -0.64 -0.87 -11.92
C ALA A 152 0.29 -2.06 -12.14
N ASN A 153 0.93 -2.10 -13.32
CA ASN A 153 1.95 -3.08 -13.65
C ASN A 153 3.30 -2.70 -13.05
N VAL A 154 3.41 -2.83 -11.73
CA VAL A 154 4.60 -2.54 -10.91
C VAL A 154 4.93 -3.74 -10.02
N ALA A 155 6.17 -3.85 -9.57
CA ALA A 155 6.58 -4.84 -8.58
C ALA A 155 5.87 -4.64 -7.23
N ILE A 156 5.79 -5.66 -6.40
CA ILE A 156 5.13 -5.59 -5.07
C ILE A 156 5.73 -4.44 -4.24
N ARG A 157 7.06 -4.44 -4.03
CA ARG A 157 7.81 -3.29 -3.52
C ARG A 157 8.39 -2.56 -4.71
N HIS A 158 7.73 -1.50 -5.15
CA HIS A 158 8.03 -0.87 -6.44
C HIS A 158 9.16 0.17 -6.39
N GLY A 159 9.51 0.68 -5.21
CA GLY A 159 10.57 1.67 -5.03
C GLY A 159 10.35 2.98 -5.81
N MET A 160 9.11 3.36 -6.04
CA MET A 160 8.70 4.60 -6.71
C MET A 160 7.83 5.44 -5.77
N THR A 161 7.79 6.75 -5.97
CA THR A 161 6.77 7.61 -5.37
C THR A 161 5.47 7.52 -6.15
N LEU A 162 4.34 7.96 -5.56
CA LEU A 162 3.06 7.98 -6.27
C LEU A 162 3.10 8.93 -7.48
N GLY A 163 3.82 10.04 -7.39
CA GLY A 163 4.03 10.95 -8.52
C GLY A 163 4.76 10.27 -9.69
N GLU A 164 5.79 9.49 -9.41
CA GLU A 164 6.51 8.71 -10.41
C GLU A 164 5.63 7.63 -11.06
N ILE A 165 4.78 6.95 -10.25
CA ILE A 165 3.81 5.96 -10.76
C ILE A 165 2.73 6.62 -11.61
N ALA A 166 2.18 7.76 -11.18
CA ALA A 166 1.20 8.50 -11.96
C ALA A 166 1.74 8.88 -13.34
N ARG A 167 2.98 9.37 -13.40
CA ARG A 167 3.67 9.70 -14.65
C ARG A 167 3.87 8.48 -15.55
N MET A 168 4.32 7.37 -14.97
CA MET A 168 4.51 6.12 -15.71
C MET A 168 3.20 5.62 -16.32
N VAL A 169 2.16 5.50 -15.51
CA VAL A 169 0.85 4.98 -15.95
C VAL A 169 0.17 5.90 -16.95
N ALA A 170 0.29 7.23 -16.78
CA ALA A 170 -0.21 8.19 -17.76
C ALA A 170 0.44 7.98 -19.13
N SER A 171 1.78 7.82 -19.17
CA SER A 171 2.52 7.53 -20.40
C SER A 171 2.08 6.20 -21.04
N GLU A 172 1.94 5.13 -20.25
CA GLU A 172 1.54 3.80 -20.75
C GLU A 172 0.12 3.76 -21.29
N LYS A 173 -0.79 4.55 -20.71
CA LYS A 173 -2.22 4.61 -21.12
C LYS A 173 -2.51 5.72 -22.11
N GLY A 174 -1.52 6.53 -22.51
CA GLY A 174 -1.74 7.68 -23.38
C GLY A 174 -2.65 8.75 -22.77
N LEU A 175 -2.63 8.90 -21.45
CA LEU A 175 -3.36 9.95 -20.73
C LEU A 175 -2.57 11.26 -20.73
N PRO A 176 -3.23 12.41 -20.49
CA PRO A 176 -2.50 13.66 -20.23
C PRO A 176 -1.49 13.48 -19.10
N GLU A 177 -0.29 14.02 -19.25
CA GLU A 177 0.76 13.93 -18.24
C GLU A 177 0.32 14.67 -16.97
N PRO A 178 0.31 14.01 -15.79
CA PRO A 178 -0.03 14.66 -14.54
C PRO A 178 1.05 15.66 -14.13
N GLU A 179 0.64 16.75 -13.52
CA GLU A 179 1.58 17.67 -12.90
C GLU A 179 2.06 17.09 -11.56
N ILE A 180 3.38 17.01 -11.37
CA ILE A 180 3.96 16.49 -10.13
C ILE A 180 4.65 17.61 -9.38
N VAL A 181 4.10 17.97 -8.23
CA VAL A 181 4.76 18.86 -7.27
C VAL A 181 5.79 18.05 -6.51
N ARG A 182 7.06 18.25 -6.88
CA ARG A 182 8.18 17.46 -6.35
C ARG A 182 8.49 17.81 -4.90
N MET A 183 8.90 16.77 -4.15
CA MET A 183 9.48 16.96 -2.81
C MET A 183 10.84 17.64 -2.89
N GLU A 184 11.15 18.43 -1.89
CA GLU A 184 12.48 18.95 -1.66
C GLU A 184 13.22 18.10 -0.62
N GLY A 185 14.48 17.76 -0.93
CA GLY A 185 15.38 17.07 0.00
C GLY A 185 15.23 15.55 0.11
N TRP A 186 14.13 14.96 -0.34
CA TRP A 186 14.03 13.50 -0.37
C TRP A 186 14.91 12.88 -1.46
N ARG A 187 15.61 11.82 -1.09
CA ARG A 187 16.47 11.03 -1.97
C ARG A 187 16.08 9.56 -1.94
N ARG A 188 16.32 8.83 -2.99
CA ARG A 188 15.88 7.44 -3.16
C ARG A 188 16.42 6.46 -2.11
N HIS A 189 17.59 6.72 -1.53
CA HIS A 189 18.16 5.89 -0.46
C HIS A 189 17.50 6.09 0.90
N MET A 190 16.69 7.15 1.06
CA MET A 190 16.03 7.50 2.32
C MET A 190 14.86 6.58 2.60
N TYR A 191 14.83 5.98 3.77
CA TYR A 191 13.64 5.44 4.40
C TYR A 191 12.87 6.55 5.12
N TRP A 192 11.72 6.21 5.72
CA TRP A 192 10.91 7.24 6.40
C TRP A 192 11.68 7.97 7.50
N GLU A 193 12.42 7.24 8.32
CA GLU A 193 13.17 7.80 9.45
C GLU A 193 14.23 8.82 9.03
N ASP A 194 14.81 8.64 7.83
CA ASP A 194 15.81 9.58 7.29
C ASP A 194 15.20 10.92 6.91
N THR A 195 13.87 11.00 6.79
CA THR A 195 13.16 12.26 6.51
C THR A 195 13.07 13.16 7.74
N GLY A 196 13.30 12.64 8.93
CA GLY A 196 13.14 13.35 10.21
C GLY A 196 11.68 13.66 10.57
N ARG A 197 10.71 13.10 9.85
CA ARG A 197 9.27 13.33 10.08
C ARG A 197 8.70 12.25 10.99
N PRO A 198 7.78 12.60 11.91
CA PRO A 198 7.05 11.60 12.68
C PRO A 198 6.20 10.73 11.73
N TRP A 199 6.08 9.45 12.07
CA TRP A 199 5.14 8.57 11.37
C TRP A 199 3.72 8.84 11.86
N VAL A 200 2.83 9.12 10.92
CA VAL A 200 1.39 9.16 11.17
C VAL A 200 0.80 7.92 10.50
N PRO A 201 0.07 7.06 11.22
CA PRO A 201 -0.55 5.88 10.63
C PRO A 201 -1.38 6.27 9.40
N THR A 202 -1.09 5.67 8.26
CA THR A 202 -1.79 5.97 7.00
C THR A 202 -3.14 5.25 6.89
N SER A 203 -3.32 4.20 7.70
CA SER A 203 -4.56 3.45 7.87
C SER A 203 -4.60 2.89 9.30
N PRO A 204 -5.74 2.36 9.81
CA PRO A 204 -5.86 1.85 11.19
C PRO A 204 -4.82 0.82 11.58
N ALA A 205 -4.39 -0.03 10.63
CA ALA A 205 -3.38 -1.05 10.87
C ALA A 205 -1.94 -0.61 10.54
N ALA A 206 -1.74 0.55 9.89
CA ALA A 206 -0.40 1.04 9.52
C ALA A 206 0.29 1.79 10.66
N SER A 207 0.41 1.15 11.82
CA SER A 207 0.76 1.76 13.11
C SER A 207 2.19 2.27 13.22
N THR A 208 3.15 1.65 12.51
CA THR A 208 4.58 1.98 12.61
C THR A 208 5.28 1.86 11.26
N THR A 209 6.46 2.47 11.13
CA THR A 209 7.32 2.30 9.95
C THR A 209 7.88 0.89 9.83
N GLU A 210 8.08 0.17 10.94
CA GLU A 210 8.46 -1.24 10.93
C GLU A 210 7.36 -2.11 10.31
N MET A 211 6.10 -1.85 10.70
CA MET A 211 4.93 -2.47 10.07
C MET A 211 4.91 -2.19 8.56
N ALA A 212 5.04 -0.92 8.15
CA ALA A 212 5.05 -0.54 6.75
C ALA A 212 6.15 -1.27 5.96
N PHE A 213 7.32 -1.46 6.58
CA PHE A 213 8.45 -2.16 5.97
C PHE A 213 8.20 -3.67 5.80
N LEU A 214 7.53 -4.31 6.74
CA LEU A 214 7.19 -5.74 6.68
C LEU A 214 5.94 -6.04 5.83
N TYR A 215 5.08 -5.04 5.66
CA TYR A 215 3.80 -5.17 4.96
C TYR A 215 3.89 -5.81 3.57
N PRO A 216 4.89 -5.51 2.70
CA PRO A 216 5.00 -6.14 1.39
C PRO A 216 5.10 -7.67 1.42
N GLY A 217 5.57 -8.25 2.52
CA GLY A 217 5.62 -9.70 2.70
C GLY A 217 4.46 -10.24 3.52
N THR A 218 4.21 -9.64 4.68
CA THR A 218 3.25 -10.18 5.66
C THR A 218 1.78 -9.96 5.28
N CYS A 219 1.47 -8.97 4.43
CA CYS A 219 0.13 -8.79 3.90
C CYS A 219 -0.32 -9.95 3.00
N LEU A 220 0.59 -10.71 2.39
CA LEU A 220 0.24 -11.92 1.64
C LEU A 220 -0.52 -12.95 2.49
N LEU A 221 -0.35 -12.94 3.82
CA LEU A 221 -1.11 -13.78 4.73
C LEU A 221 -2.62 -13.49 4.73
N GLU A 222 -3.06 -12.33 4.26
CA GLU A 222 -4.50 -12.05 4.12
C GLU A 222 -5.19 -13.05 3.20
N GLY A 223 -4.45 -13.60 2.23
CA GLY A 223 -4.92 -14.69 1.37
C GLY A 223 -4.94 -16.08 2.01
N THR A 224 -4.71 -16.21 3.33
CA THR A 224 -4.62 -17.47 4.07
C THR A 224 -5.49 -17.48 5.32
N ASN A 225 -5.54 -18.63 6.00
CA ASN A 225 -6.19 -18.77 7.31
C ASN A 225 -5.29 -18.38 8.51
N VAL A 226 -4.12 -17.77 8.26
CA VAL A 226 -3.22 -17.26 9.30
C VAL A 226 -3.51 -15.79 9.55
N SER A 227 -3.57 -15.36 10.81
CA SER A 227 -3.69 -13.95 11.17
C SER A 227 -2.39 -13.22 10.89
N GLU A 228 -2.50 -12.08 10.23
CA GLU A 228 -1.44 -11.09 10.01
C GLU A 228 -1.31 -10.09 11.17
N GLY A 229 -1.94 -10.41 12.32
CA GLY A 229 -1.87 -9.59 13.53
C GLY A 229 -2.82 -8.40 13.59
N ARG A 230 -3.76 -8.26 12.63
CA ARG A 230 -4.85 -7.27 12.77
C ARG A 230 -5.64 -7.51 14.05
N GLY A 231 -6.13 -6.44 14.67
CA GLY A 231 -6.77 -6.53 15.99
C GLY A 231 -5.79 -6.70 17.15
N THR A 232 -4.49 -6.52 16.94
CA THR A 232 -3.45 -6.46 17.97
C THR A 232 -2.71 -5.12 17.93
N ALA A 233 -1.85 -4.87 18.90
CA ALA A 233 -0.99 -3.68 18.92
C ALA A 233 0.14 -3.74 17.85
N THR A 234 0.36 -4.88 17.22
CA THR A 234 1.51 -5.15 16.32
C THR A 234 1.06 -5.82 15.01
N PRO A 235 0.12 -5.21 14.26
CA PRO A 235 -0.34 -5.75 13.00
C PRO A 235 0.82 -5.88 12.01
N PHE A 236 0.81 -6.92 11.20
CA PHE A 236 1.81 -7.26 10.18
C PHE A 236 3.25 -7.52 10.69
N THR A 237 3.56 -7.16 11.93
CA THR A 237 4.82 -7.55 12.59
C THR A 237 4.65 -8.82 13.42
N THR A 238 3.41 -9.15 13.82
CA THR A 238 3.03 -10.38 14.51
C THR A 238 2.11 -11.20 13.63
N VAL A 239 2.39 -12.47 13.49
CA VAL A 239 1.60 -13.41 12.67
C VAL A 239 1.38 -14.73 13.39
N GLY A 240 0.21 -15.36 13.20
CA GLY A 240 -0.06 -16.63 13.86
C GLY A 240 -1.49 -17.13 13.72
N ALA A 241 -1.76 -18.26 14.37
CA ALA A 241 -3.07 -18.90 14.43
C ALA A 241 -3.20 -19.77 15.70
N PRO A 242 -4.41 -20.20 16.08
CA PRO A 242 -4.62 -21.05 17.26
C PRO A 242 -3.93 -22.42 17.18
N TRP A 243 -3.72 -22.94 15.96
CA TRP A 243 -3.14 -24.25 15.68
C TRP A 243 -1.61 -24.21 15.44
N ILE A 244 -1.00 -23.05 15.45
CA ILE A 244 0.46 -22.89 15.26
C ILE A 244 1.18 -23.15 16.59
N ASP A 245 2.25 -23.93 16.55
CA ASP A 245 3.31 -23.92 17.57
C ASP A 245 4.31 -22.81 17.22
N GLY A 246 4.28 -21.71 17.97
CA GLY A 246 5.11 -20.54 17.72
C GLY A 246 6.61 -20.80 17.88
N ARG A 247 7.02 -21.74 18.74
CA ARG A 247 8.43 -22.12 18.91
C ARG A 247 8.94 -22.92 17.69
N LYS A 248 8.12 -23.85 17.20
CA LYS A 248 8.41 -24.62 16.00
C LYS A 248 8.53 -23.70 14.79
N LEU A 249 7.55 -22.78 14.59
CA LEU A 249 7.58 -21.81 13.49
C LEU A 249 8.82 -20.91 13.58
N ALA A 250 9.13 -20.37 14.77
CA ALA A 250 10.30 -19.52 14.95
C ALA A 250 11.61 -20.26 14.64
N SER A 251 11.73 -21.53 15.05
CA SER A 251 12.89 -22.38 14.74
C SER A 251 13.02 -22.61 13.24
N THR A 252 11.93 -22.96 12.56
CA THR A 252 11.90 -23.17 11.10
C THR A 252 12.34 -21.92 10.34
N LEU A 253 11.81 -20.75 10.71
CA LEU A 253 12.15 -19.50 10.02
C LEU A 253 13.58 -19.02 10.32
N ARG A 254 14.08 -19.22 11.54
CA ARG A 254 15.48 -18.91 11.89
C ARG A 254 16.48 -19.74 11.13
N ALA A 255 16.12 -20.99 10.82
CA ALA A 255 16.97 -21.88 10.01
C ALA A 255 17.13 -21.43 8.55
N LEU A 256 16.27 -20.50 8.07
CA LEU A 256 16.41 -19.90 6.75
C LEU A 256 17.49 -18.79 6.69
N ASP A 257 18.02 -18.37 7.84
CA ASP A 257 19.08 -17.36 8.00
C ASP A 257 18.80 -16.05 7.21
N LEU A 258 17.54 -15.56 7.28
CA LEU A 258 17.13 -14.36 6.56
C LEU A 258 17.82 -13.12 7.16
N PRO A 259 18.57 -12.36 6.36
CA PRO A 259 19.34 -11.24 6.88
C PRO A 259 18.45 -10.06 7.31
N GLY A 260 18.87 -9.33 8.35
CA GLY A 260 18.22 -8.08 8.75
C GLY A 260 16.94 -8.22 9.57
N VAL A 261 16.56 -9.44 9.98
CA VAL A 261 15.38 -9.69 10.83
C VAL A 261 15.70 -10.63 11.99
N LEU A 262 15.17 -10.31 13.16
CA LEU A 262 15.11 -11.23 14.29
C LEU A 262 13.68 -11.74 14.45
N ILE A 263 13.55 -13.03 14.79
CA ILE A 263 12.25 -13.72 14.86
C ILE A 263 12.10 -14.32 16.25
N ARG A 264 11.04 -13.98 16.97
CA ARG A 264 10.72 -14.58 18.27
C ARG A 264 9.36 -15.27 18.26
N PRO A 265 9.17 -16.35 19.02
CA PRO A 265 7.83 -16.88 19.27
C PRO A 265 7.02 -15.86 20.08
N THR A 266 5.69 -15.82 19.84
CA THR A 266 4.79 -14.93 20.54
C THR A 266 3.41 -15.56 20.72
N PHE A 267 2.64 -14.99 21.66
CA PHE A 267 1.23 -15.29 21.90
C PHE A 267 0.45 -13.99 21.77
N PHE A 268 -0.75 -14.06 21.19
CA PHE A 268 -1.63 -12.91 21.08
C PHE A 268 -3.09 -13.35 20.95
N THR A 269 -4.02 -12.45 21.26
CA THR A 269 -5.46 -12.66 21.05
C THR A 269 -5.96 -11.46 20.25
N PRO A 270 -6.33 -11.64 18.96
CA PRO A 270 -6.87 -10.54 18.17
C PRO A 270 -8.20 -10.04 18.73
N SER A 271 -8.39 -8.72 18.77
CA SER A 271 -9.68 -8.11 19.14
C SER A 271 -10.61 -7.92 17.94
N SER A 272 -10.13 -8.20 16.72
CA SER A 272 -10.90 -8.14 15.48
C SER A 272 -10.20 -8.95 14.38
N GLY A 273 -10.91 -9.25 13.30
CA GLY A 273 -10.34 -9.95 12.12
C GLY A 273 -10.22 -11.45 12.32
N LYS A 274 -9.19 -12.07 11.73
CA LYS A 274 -8.99 -13.52 11.81
C LYS A 274 -8.72 -13.96 13.24
N HIS A 275 -9.41 -15.02 13.67
CA HIS A 275 -9.29 -15.63 15.01
C HIS A 275 -9.62 -14.66 16.16
N GLU A 276 -10.53 -13.70 15.93
CA GLU A 276 -11.01 -12.76 16.95
C GLU A 276 -11.39 -13.50 18.24
N GLY A 277 -10.93 -12.98 19.39
CA GLY A 277 -11.22 -13.53 20.73
C GLY A 277 -10.51 -14.85 21.03
N THR A 278 -9.77 -15.45 20.07
CA THR A 278 -9.10 -16.74 20.25
C THR A 278 -7.59 -16.54 20.45
N GLN A 279 -7.03 -17.19 21.47
CA GLN A 279 -5.57 -17.15 21.67
C GLN A 279 -4.85 -17.82 20.50
N CYS A 280 -3.96 -17.07 19.89
CA CYS A 280 -3.06 -17.52 18.83
C CYS A 280 -1.63 -17.68 19.35
N GLN A 281 -0.90 -18.60 18.74
CA GLN A 281 0.54 -18.67 18.82
C GLN A 281 1.14 -18.35 17.44
N GLY A 282 2.35 -17.85 17.43
CA GLY A 282 3.02 -17.55 16.17
C GLY A 282 4.38 -16.91 16.39
N VAL A 283 4.73 -16.01 15.50
CA VAL A 283 6.01 -15.30 15.57
C VAL A 283 5.81 -13.79 15.47
N GLN A 284 6.76 -13.07 16.04
CA GLN A 284 6.93 -11.63 15.84
C GLN A 284 8.27 -11.39 15.16
N PHE A 285 8.23 -10.53 14.13
CA PHE A 285 9.40 -10.07 13.40
C PHE A 285 9.87 -8.73 13.98
N HIS A 286 11.20 -8.60 14.10
CA HIS A 286 11.88 -7.37 14.49
C HIS A 286 12.91 -7.03 13.41
N VAL A 287 12.73 -5.92 12.73
CA VAL A 287 13.64 -5.46 11.69
C VAL A 287 14.86 -4.82 12.35
N VAL A 288 16.04 -5.39 12.13
CA VAL A 288 17.31 -4.90 12.68
C VAL A 288 18.20 -4.28 11.62
N ASP A 289 17.98 -4.59 10.34
CA ASP A 289 18.71 -3.97 9.22
C ASP A 289 17.82 -3.94 7.97
N ARG A 290 17.28 -2.76 7.67
CA ARG A 290 16.40 -2.54 6.51
C ARG A 290 17.11 -2.62 5.16
N HIS A 291 18.42 -2.45 5.14
CA HIS A 291 19.21 -2.53 3.91
C HIS A 291 19.46 -3.97 3.47
N LYS A 292 19.37 -4.91 4.40
CA LYS A 292 19.59 -6.34 4.14
C LYS A 292 18.31 -7.15 4.01
N LEU A 293 17.26 -6.76 4.74
CA LEU A 293 16.01 -7.50 4.72
C LEU A 293 15.23 -7.25 3.42
N ALA A 294 14.86 -8.35 2.76
CA ALA A 294 13.93 -8.40 1.64
C ALA A 294 12.54 -8.82 2.16
N PRO A 295 11.62 -7.87 2.46
CA PRO A 295 10.35 -8.20 3.08
C PRO A 295 9.43 -9.07 2.22
N VAL A 296 9.47 -8.97 0.90
CA VAL A 296 8.66 -9.83 0.01
C VAL A 296 9.18 -11.27 0.06
N GLU A 297 10.50 -11.48 0.02
CA GLU A 297 11.09 -12.81 0.18
C GLU A 297 10.75 -13.42 1.54
N LEU A 298 10.83 -12.62 2.62
CA LEU A 298 10.40 -13.05 3.96
C LEU A 298 8.97 -13.57 3.94
N GLY A 299 8.03 -12.82 3.33
CA GLY A 299 6.61 -13.20 3.25
C GLY A 299 6.39 -14.48 2.46
N VAL A 300 7.02 -14.63 1.32
CA VAL A 300 6.94 -15.85 0.52
C VAL A 300 7.48 -17.05 1.32
N ARG A 301 8.70 -16.94 1.87
CA ARG A 301 9.29 -18.04 2.67
C ARG A 301 8.46 -18.38 3.91
N LEU A 302 7.84 -17.38 4.54
CA LEU A 302 6.89 -17.60 5.65
C LEU A 302 5.69 -18.43 5.22
N LEU A 303 5.07 -18.13 4.07
CA LEU A 303 3.93 -18.89 3.54
C LEU A 303 4.29 -20.35 3.29
N PHE A 304 5.45 -20.60 2.69
CA PHE A 304 5.93 -21.98 2.43
C PHE A 304 6.30 -22.69 3.73
N ALA A 305 6.95 -22.04 4.69
CA ALA A 305 7.25 -22.60 6.00
C ALA A 305 5.98 -22.99 6.77
N LEU A 306 4.93 -22.17 6.71
CA LEU A 306 3.63 -22.47 7.31
C LEU A 306 2.98 -23.69 6.68
N ARG A 307 2.95 -23.76 5.34
CA ARG A 307 2.43 -24.90 4.59
C ARG A 307 3.14 -26.21 4.95
N ASP A 308 4.46 -26.17 5.00
CA ASP A 308 5.28 -27.40 5.19
C ASP A 308 5.31 -27.86 6.65
N THR A 309 5.01 -26.95 7.59
CA THR A 309 5.13 -27.24 9.02
C THR A 309 3.79 -27.61 9.66
N PHE A 310 2.68 -27.04 9.15
CA PHE A 310 1.36 -27.14 9.80
C PHE A 310 0.29 -27.62 8.82
N PRO A 311 -0.28 -28.82 9.04
CA PRO A 311 -1.29 -29.39 8.15
C PRO A 311 -2.62 -28.61 8.14
N GLU A 312 -2.84 -27.74 9.12
CA GLU A 312 -4.01 -26.86 9.19
C GLU A 312 -3.90 -25.63 8.30
N PHE A 313 -2.73 -25.31 7.77
CA PHE A 313 -2.54 -24.18 6.86
C PHE A 313 -3.42 -24.32 5.61
N ARG A 314 -4.12 -23.23 5.25
CA ARG A 314 -4.96 -23.16 4.04
C ARG A 314 -4.77 -21.82 3.33
N VAL A 315 -4.67 -21.86 2.03
CA VAL A 315 -4.94 -20.70 1.17
C VAL A 315 -6.47 -20.49 1.20
N ARG A 316 -6.91 -19.27 1.43
CA ARG A 316 -8.35 -18.95 1.48
C ARG A 316 -8.92 -19.02 0.07
N GLU A 317 -9.95 -19.82 -0.10
CA GLU A 317 -10.78 -19.74 -1.28
C GLU A 317 -11.43 -18.34 -1.34
N ARG A 318 -11.58 -17.82 -2.55
CA ARG A 318 -12.24 -16.54 -2.75
C ARG A 318 -13.73 -16.70 -2.52
N PRO A 319 -14.30 -16.15 -1.44
CA PRO A 319 -15.75 -16.10 -1.32
C PRO A 319 -16.33 -15.28 -2.48
N PRO A 320 -17.50 -15.58 -3.02
CA PRO A 320 -18.16 -14.72 -3.97
C PRO A 320 -18.24 -13.29 -3.46
N GLY A 321 -17.64 -12.33 -4.18
CA GLY A 321 -17.58 -10.91 -3.81
C GLY A 321 -16.39 -10.49 -2.90
N SER A 322 -15.50 -11.41 -2.50
CA SER A 322 -14.31 -11.06 -1.72
C SER A 322 -13.18 -10.52 -2.61
N HIS A 323 -12.52 -9.45 -2.14
CA HIS A 323 -11.38 -8.82 -2.83
C HIS A 323 -10.01 -9.33 -2.35
N TYR A 324 -9.96 -10.22 -1.37
CA TYR A 324 -8.74 -10.63 -0.67
C TYR A 324 -8.40 -12.10 -0.88
N SER A 325 -8.21 -12.51 -2.13
CA SER A 325 -7.54 -13.76 -2.40
C SER A 325 -6.04 -13.53 -2.60
N LEU A 326 -5.23 -14.54 -2.31
CA LEU A 326 -3.78 -14.50 -2.53
C LEU A 326 -3.42 -14.10 -3.98
N ASP A 327 -4.24 -14.53 -4.95
CA ASP A 327 -4.05 -14.23 -6.37
C ASP A 327 -4.28 -12.76 -6.70
N LEU A 328 -5.22 -12.08 -6.02
CA LEU A 328 -5.42 -10.63 -6.18
C LEU A 328 -4.21 -9.86 -5.63
N LEU A 329 -3.69 -10.24 -4.46
CA LEU A 329 -2.54 -9.60 -3.85
C LEU A 329 -1.27 -9.84 -4.67
N SER A 330 -1.00 -11.09 -5.03
CA SER A 330 0.18 -11.41 -5.85
C SER A 330 0.03 -10.95 -7.31
N GLY A 331 -1.19 -10.60 -7.76
CA GLY A 331 -1.44 -10.21 -9.14
C GLY A 331 -1.32 -11.37 -10.13
N GLY A 332 -1.62 -12.60 -9.70
CA GLY A 332 -1.56 -13.80 -10.53
C GLY A 332 -1.62 -15.08 -9.69
N THR A 333 -1.75 -16.23 -10.36
CA THR A 333 -1.98 -17.54 -9.71
C THR A 333 -0.69 -18.27 -9.32
N ALA A 334 0.49 -17.80 -9.76
CA ALA A 334 1.74 -18.53 -9.59
C ALA A 334 2.09 -18.84 -8.13
N LEU A 335 1.78 -17.92 -7.19
CA LEU A 335 2.05 -18.13 -5.76
C LEU A 335 1.12 -19.16 -5.15
N SER A 336 -0.18 -19.08 -5.41
CA SER A 336 -1.17 -20.03 -4.89
C SER A 336 -0.97 -21.43 -5.49
N GLU A 337 -0.71 -21.51 -6.81
CA GLU A 337 -0.39 -22.78 -7.49
C GLU A 337 0.87 -23.44 -6.91
N ALA A 338 1.95 -22.67 -6.70
CA ALA A 338 3.18 -23.20 -6.11
C ALA A 338 2.96 -23.71 -4.67
N LEU A 339 2.17 -22.98 -3.87
CA LEU A 339 1.79 -23.41 -2.53
C LEU A 339 0.98 -24.70 -2.54
N LEU A 340 -0.03 -24.81 -3.40
CA LEU A 340 -0.92 -25.97 -3.49
C LEU A 340 -0.24 -27.18 -4.10
N ALA A 341 0.69 -26.99 -5.05
CA ALA A 341 1.46 -28.08 -5.68
C ALA A 341 2.59 -28.62 -4.80
N GLY A 342 2.83 -28.06 -3.62
CA GLY A 342 3.96 -28.49 -2.76
C GLY A 342 5.33 -28.13 -3.34
N ALA A 343 5.42 -27.12 -4.23
CA ALA A 343 6.68 -26.70 -4.83
C ALA A 343 7.64 -26.04 -3.82
N SER A 344 8.93 -25.90 -4.18
CA SER A 344 9.88 -25.07 -3.42
C SER A 344 9.64 -23.57 -3.70
N PRO A 345 9.84 -22.67 -2.74
CA PRO A 345 9.77 -21.24 -2.96
C PRO A 345 10.87 -20.71 -3.90
N ASP A 346 11.98 -21.41 -4.05
CA ASP A 346 13.18 -20.87 -4.70
C ASP A 346 12.98 -20.59 -6.19
N SER A 347 12.29 -21.46 -6.92
CA SER A 347 11.99 -21.24 -8.34
C SER A 347 11.06 -20.04 -8.56
N LEU A 348 10.07 -19.87 -7.68
CA LEU A 348 9.16 -18.73 -7.71
C LEU A 348 9.92 -17.44 -7.41
N LEU A 349 10.74 -17.42 -6.35
CA LEU A 349 11.54 -16.27 -5.97
C LEU A 349 12.56 -15.89 -7.05
N ALA A 350 13.19 -16.88 -7.71
CA ALA A 350 14.09 -16.62 -8.84
C ALA A 350 13.35 -15.92 -10.01
N THR A 351 12.14 -16.37 -10.33
CA THR A 351 11.28 -15.73 -11.33
C THR A 351 10.94 -14.29 -10.92
N TRP A 352 10.49 -14.08 -9.69
CA TRP A 352 10.14 -12.76 -9.17
C TRP A 352 11.31 -11.79 -9.12
N GLN A 353 12.53 -12.30 -8.82
CA GLN A 353 13.75 -11.49 -8.88
C GLN A 353 14.09 -11.04 -10.30
N LYS A 354 13.81 -11.87 -11.31
CA LYS A 354 13.98 -11.50 -12.71
C LYS A 354 12.99 -10.40 -13.09
N GLU A 355 11.71 -10.59 -12.79
CA GLU A 355 10.65 -9.61 -13.05
C GLU A 355 10.91 -8.27 -12.33
N ALA A 356 11.40 -8.32 -11.08
CA ALA A 356 11.77 -7.12 -10.33
C ALA A 356 12.92 -6.34 -11.01
N ARG A 357 13.92 -7.04 -11.58
CA ARG A 357 15.00 -6.38 -12.36
C ARG A 357 14.48 -5.77 -13.64
N GLU A 358 13.64 -6.47 -14.40
CA GLU A 358 13.00 -5.95 -15.61
C GLU A 358 12.17 -4.69 -15.31
N PHE A 359 11.48 -4.68 -14.19
CA PHE A 359 10.74 -3.49 -13.75
C PHE A 359 11.67 -2.38 -13.29
N ASP A 360 12.76 -2.70 -12.59
CA ASP A 360 13.76 -1.69 -12.19
C ASP A 360 14.37 -0.97 -13.40
N ASP A 361 14.71 -1.70 -14.45
CA ASP A 361 15.18 -1.12 -15.72
C ASP A 361 14.08 -0.24 -16.36
N LYS A 362 12.84 -0.72 -16.40
CA LYS A 362 11.70 -0.01 -17.00
C LYS A 362 11.40 1.30 -16.29
N ARG A 363 11.40 1.32 -14.95
CA ARG A 363 11.03 2.50 -14.16
C ARG A 363 12.02 3.66 -14.27
N GLN A 364 13.30 3.41 -14.67
CA GLN A 364 14.36 4.42 -14.66
C GLN A 364 13.97 5.71 -15.40
N GLN A 365 13.28 5.60 -16.54
CA GLN A 365 12.86 6.75 -17.35
C GLN A 365 11.78 7.63 -16.69
N TYR A 366 11.11 7.12 -15.66
CA TYR A 366 10.02 7.81 -14.96
C TYR A 366 10.44 8.41 -13.62
N LEU A 367 11.66 8.11 -13.16
CA LEU A 367 12.15 8.56 -11.86
C LEU A 367 12.38 10.08 -11.84
N LEU A 368 11.92 10.73 -10.77
CA LEU A 368 12.01 12.17 -10.56
C LEU A 368 13.08 12.56 -9.55
N TYR A 369 13.47 11.62 -8.69
CA TYR A 369 14.42 11.82 -7.59
C TYR A 369 15.66 10.95 -7.78
N ARG A 370 16.81 11.38 -7.22
CA ARG A 370 18.10 10.68 -7.31
C ARG A 370 18.55 10.17 -5.94
#